data_ddd7bce982c8e5f3f68ae1bd56a6c988
#
_entry.id   ddd7bce982c8e5f3f68ae1bd56a6c988
#
_cell.length_a   1.000
_cell.length_b   1.000
_cell.length_c   1.000
_cell.angle_alpha   90.00
_cell.angle_beta   90.00
_cell.angle_gamma   90.00
#
_symmetry.space_group_name_H-M   'P 1'
#
loop_
_entity.id
_entity.type
_entity.pdbx_description
1 polymer ?
#
loop_
_entity_poly.entity_id
_entity_poly.type
_entity_poly.pdbx_seq_one_letter_code
_entity_poly.pdbx_strand_id
1 'polypeptide(L)'
;KHGSPGSYISYMKNKILTGLNKKDSHLNPFLQHIFLGYYQSDNAFPYMTSKNKLDIPMTEGSILNLDNIYSYDVVSLSNIFDWSSDTIVKTHARYLSQMKKGSSIIIRQINNHKNWIEIFNDYFTEDKNFDSYWQEHDRSMFYDHIRLFIRK
;
A
#
# COMPACT_ATOMS: atom_id res chain seq x y z
N LYS A 1 -20.87 -0.91 -5.31
CA LYS A 1 -20.48 -1.83 -6.40
C LYS A 1 -19.13 -1.30 -6.89
N HIS A 2 -18.09 -2.03 -6.64
CA HIS A 2 -16.71 -1.57 -6.86
C HIS A 2 -16.27 -2.03 -8.26
N GLY A 3 -16.26 -1.12 -9.20
CA GLY A 3 -15.96 -1.37 -10.60
C GLY A 3 -17.15 -1.99 -11.36
N SER A 4 -17.07 -1.97 -12.67
CA SER A 4 -18.02 -2.70 -13.53
C SER A 4 -17.82 -4.21 -13.41
N PRO A 5 -18.86 -5.03 -13.57
CA PRO A 5 -18.71 -6.48 -13.61
C PRO A 5 -17.61 -6.89 -14.60
N GLY A 6 -16.68 -7.71 -14.16
CA GLY A 6 -15.51 -8.12 -14.95
C GLY A 6 -14.30 -7.19 -14.90
N SER A 7 -14.45 -5.95 -14.47
CA SER A 7 -13.31 -5.00 -14.41
C SER A 7 -12.21 -5.46 -13.44
N TYR A 8 -12.59 -6.03 -12.30
CA TYR A 8 -11.64 -6.55 -11.32
C TYR A 8 -10.85 -7.76 -11.85
N ILE A 9 -11.53 -8.68 -12.52
CA ILE A 9 -10.89 -9.87 -13.13
C ILE A 9 -9.89 -9.42 -14.21
N SER A 10 -10.31 -8.51 -15.08
CA SER A 10 -9.44 -7.96 -16.13
C SER A 10 -8.26 -7.20 -15.52
N TYR A 11 -8.49 -6.44 -14.46
CA TYR A 11 -7.46 -5.75 -13.72
C TYR A 11 -6.41 -6.73 -13.18
N MET A 12 -6.82 -7.74 -12.42
CA MET A 12 -5.92 -8.74 -11.83
C MET A 12 -5.17 -9.53 -12.90
N LYS A 13 -5.84 -9.93 -13.98
CA LYS A 13 -5.19 -10.58 -15.12
C LYS A 13 -4.07 -9.71 -15.70
N ASN A 14 -4.34 -8.44 -15.94
CA ASN A 14 -3.35 -7.53 -16.53
C ASN A 14 -2.17 -7.31 -15.58
N LYS A 15 -2.42 -7.19 -14.27
CA LYS A 15 -1.35 -7.05 -13.26
C LYS A 15 -0.46 -8.30 -13.20
N ILE A 16 -1.04 -9.49 -13.23
CA ILE A 16 -0.28 -10.75 -13.28
C ILE A 16 0.53 -10.84 -14.57
N LEU A 17 -0.05 -10.53 -15.73
CA LEU A 17 0.66 -10.53 -17.00
C LEU A 17 1.82 -9.52 -17.02
N THR A 18 1.61 -8.33 -16.47
CA THR A 18 2.68 -7.34 -16.30
C THR A 18 3.80 -7.88 -15.42
N GLY A 19 3.46 -8.54 -14.31
CA GLY A 19 4.44 -9.17 -13.43
C GLY A 19 5.22 -10.28 -14.10
N LEU A 20 4.55 -11.12 -14.87
CA LEU A 20 5.20 -12.23 -15.63
C LEU A 20 6.15 -11.73 -16.72
N ASN A 21 5.87 -10.58 -17.31
CA ASN A 21 6.70 -9.97 -18.36
C ASN A 21 7.91 -9.21 -17.81
N LYS A 22 8.00 -8.99 -16.49
CA LYS A 22 9.20 -8.38 -15.90
C LYS A 22 10.39 -9.33 -15.99
N LYS A 23 11.58 -8.75 -16.18
CA LYS A 23 12.84 -9.48 -16.05
C LYS A 23 12.89 -10.15 -14.68
N ASP A 24 13.38 -11.37 -14.62
CA ASP A 24 13.51 -12.15 -13.38
C ASP A 24 12.16 -12.42 -12.67
N SER A 25 11.06 -12.45 -13.42
CA SER A 25 9.72 -12.75 -12.87
C SER A 25 9.67 -14.09 -12.12
N HIS A 26 10.45 -15.08 -12.52
CA HIS A 26 10.59 -16.38 -11.85
C HIS A 26 11.15 -16.26 -10.43
N LEU A 27 11.88 -15.19 -10.12
CA LEU A 27 12.41 -14.89 -8.79
C LEU A 27 11.41 -14.08 -7.91
N ASN A 28 10.27 -13.71 -8.47
CA ASN A 28 9.28 -12.93 -7.73
C ASN A 28 8.49 -13.82 -6.77
N PRO A 29 8.61 -13.65 -5.44
CA PRO A 29 7.94 -14.51 -4.47
C PRO A 29 6.42 -14.43 -4.53
N PHE A 30 5.84 -13.31 -4.94
CA PHE A 30 4.38 -13.22 -5.13
C PHE A 30 3.92 -14.11 -6.28
N LEU A 31 4.64 -14.11 -7.40
CA LEU A 31 4.33 -15.00 -8.52
C LEU A 31 4.57 -16.47 -8.16
N GLN A 32 5.67 -16.76 -7.46
CA GLN A 32 5.92 -18.12 -6.96
C GLN A 32 4.76 -18.59 -6.07
N HIS A 33 4.32 -17.77 -5.13
CA HIS A 33 3.20 -18.12 -4.27
C HIS A 33 1.89 -18.37 -5.05
N ILE A 34 1.60 -17.51 -6.04
CA ILE A 34 0.39 -17.64 -6.86
C ILE A 34 0.40 -18.91 -7.70
N PHE A 35 1.52 -19.22 -8.36
CA PHE A 35 1.59 -20.32 -9.34
C PHE A 35 2.08 -21.64 -8.77
N LEU A 36 2.94 -21.62 -7.75
CA LEU A 36 3.53 -22.81 -7.16
C LEU A 36 2.93 -23.17 -5.79
N GLY A 37 2.29 -22.23 -5.12
CA GLY A 37 1.77 -22.41 -3.77
C GLY A 37 2.85 -22.37 -2.68
N TYR A 38 4.11 -22.14 -3.03
CA TYR A 38 5.24 -22.05 -2.11
C TYR A 38 6.27 -21.01 -2.59
N TYR A 39 7.19 -20.64 -1.71
CA TYR A 39 8.34 -19.79 -2.04
C TYR A 39 9.58 -20.66 -2.25
N GLN A 40 10.36 -20.36 -3.26
CA GLN A 40 11.72 -20.89 -3.34
C GLN A 40 12.57 -20.19 -2.27
N SER A 41 13.35 -20.97 -1.53
CA SER A 41 14.05 -20.51 -0.32
C SER A 41 14.86 -19.23 -0.52
N ASP A 42 15.56 -19.12 -1.65
CA ASP A 42 16.44 -17.99 -1.93
C ASP A 42 15.69 -16.71 -2.30
N ASN A 43 14.39 -16.82 -2.60
CA ASN A 43 13.54 -15.71 -3.03
C ASN A 43 12.40 -15.40 -2.05
N ALA A 44 12.30 -16.12 -0.95
CA ALA A 44 11.32 -15.83 0.09
C ALA A 44 11.56 -14.45 0.72
N PHE A 45 10.52 -13.88 1.32
CA PHE A 45 10.65 -12.59 1.99
C PHE A 45 11.66 -12.67 3.14
N PRO A 46 12.47 -11.62 3.37
CA PRO A 46 13.49 -11.61 4.42
C PRO A 46 12.94 -11.97 5.81
N TYR A 47 11.71 -11.54 6.12
CA TYR A 47 11.06 -11.90 7.37
C TYR A 47 10.84 -13.41 7.51
N MET A 48 10.52 -14.11 6.43
CA MET A 48 10.28 -15.56 6.46
C MET A 48 11.58 -16.34 6.60
N THR A 49 12.68 -15.85 6.03
CA THR A 49 13.99 -16.50 6.07
C THR A 49 14.83 -16.09 7.28
N SER A 50 14.48 -14.98 7.94
CA SER A 50 15.20 -14.50 9.12
C SER A 50 15.13 -15.51 10.27
N LYS A 51 16.28 -15.75 10.88
CA LYS A 51 16.38 -16.52 12.14
C LYS A 51 15.83 -15.75 13.33
N ASN A 52 15.96 -14.43 13.28
CA ASN A 52 15.46 -13.52 14.32
C ASN A 52 14.06 -13.06 13.92
N LYS A 53 13.04 -13.56 14.60
CA LYS A 53 11.68 -13.08 14.45
C LYS A 53 11.47 -11.89 15.37
N LEU A 54 10.92 -10.81 14.81
CA LEU A 54 10.52 -9.67 15.62
C LEU A 54 9.17 -9.97 16.28
N ASP A 55 9.06 -9.66 17.55
CA ASP A 55 7.76 -9.58 18.20
C ASP A 55 7.11 -8.26 17.81
N ILE A 56 6.11 -8.35 16.95
CA ILE A 56 5.42 -7.18 16.42
C ILE A 56 4.15 -6.97 17.25
N PRO A 57 4.06 -5.90 18.04
CA PRO A 57 2.86 -5.63 18.81
C PRO A 57 1.66 -5.43 17.87
N MET A 58 0.58 -6.10 18.18
CA MET A 58 -0.66 -6.04 17.42
C MET A 58 -1.75 -5.38 18.27
N THR A 59 -2.48 -4.45 17.66
CA THR A 59 -3.63 -3.79 18.28
C THR A 59 -4.85 -4.03 17.41
N GLU A 60 -5.91 -4.55 17.98
CA GLU A 60 -7.19 -4.70 17.31
C GLU A 60 -7.97 -3.38 17.36
N GLY A 61 -8.51 -2.95 16.21
CA GLY A 61 -9.35 -1.77 16.14
C GLY A 61 -9.13 -0.91 14.91
N SER A 62 -9.71 0.27 14.95
CA SER A 62 -9.52 1.29 13.91
C SER A 62 -8.28 2.12 14.20
N ILE A 63 -7.56 2.50 13.13
CA ILE A 63 -6.47 3.46 13.26
C ILE A 63 -6.91 4.78 13.88
N LEU A 64 -8.18 5.16 13.75
CA LEU A 64 -8.75 6.37 14.35
C LEU A 64 -8.80 6.31 15.88
N ASN A 65 -8.63 5.14 16.47
CA ASN A 65 -8.66 4.90 17.91
C ASN A 65 -7.26 4.66 18.48
N LEU A 66 -6.20 4.84 17.68
CA LEU A 66 -4.84 4.74 18.22
C LEU A 66 -4.54 5.92 19.12
N ASP A 67 -4.29 5.63 20.38
CA ASP A 67 -3.65 6.60 21.27
C ASP A 67 -2.25 6.91 20.70
N ASN A 68 -1.77 8.11 20.80
CA ASN A 68 -0.41 8.46 20.43
C ASN A 68 -0.05 8.41 18.93
N ILE A 69 -0.98 8.69 18.00
CA ILE A 69 -0.67 8.78 16.56
C ILE A 69 0.49 9.75 16.28
N TYR A 70 0.69 10.75 17.13
CA TYR A 70 1.79 11.70 17.04
C TYR A 70 3.19 11.09 17.29
N SER A 71 3.27 9.88 17.86
CA SER A 71 4.56 9.21 18.11
C SER A 71 5.09 8.43 16.90
N TYR A 72 4.27 8.20 15.89
CA TYR A 72 4.67 7.45 14.71
C TYR A 72 5.35 8.33 13.67
N ASP A 73 6.46 7.87 13.14
CA ASP A 73 7.19 8.52 12.05
C ASP A 73 6.66 8.11 10.68
N VAL A 74 6.18 6.88 10.56
CA VAL A 74 5.62 6.34 9.33
C VAL A 74 4.35 5.55 9.62
N VAL A 75 3.30 5.85 8.87
CA VAL A 75 2.05 5.05 8.86
C VAL A 75 1.85 4.48 7.47
N SER A 76 1.85 3.16 7.35
CA SER A 76 1.63 2.48 6.08
C SER A 76 0.21 1.92 6.02
N LEU A 77 -0.60 2.53 5.18
CA LEU A 77 -1.97 2.11 4.94
C LEU A 77 -2.01 1.25 3.66
N SER A 78 -2.81 0.18 3.70
CA SER A 78 -3.11 -0.56 2.50
C SER A 78 -4.16 0.20 1.66
N ASN A 79 -4.95 -0.49 0.89
CA ASN A 79 -5.98 0.07 0.01
C ASN A 79 -7.30 0.36 0.75
N ILE A 80 -7.24 0.81 1.99
CA ILE A 80 -8.42 1.04 2.85
C ILE A 80 -9.37 2.10 2.29
N PHE A 81 -8.87 3.02 1.46
CA PHE A 81 -9.66 4.10 0.89
C PHE A 81 -10.34 3.75 -0.43
N ASP A 82 -10.03 2.62 -1.02
CA ASP A 82 -10.61 2.20 -2.31
C ASP A 82 -12.13 2.10 -2.25
N TRP A 83 -12.64 1.70 -1.11
CA TRP A 83 -14.09 1.53 -0.87
C TRP A 83 -14.67 2.59 0.08
N SER A 84 -13.87 3.56 0.49
CA SER A 84 -14.30 4.60 1.42
C SER A 84 -14.98 5.76 0.70
N SER A 85 -15.95 6.40 1.38
CA SER A 85 -16.47 7.69 0.95
C SER A 85 -15.47 8.79 1.23
N ASP A 86 -15.59 9.92 0.52
CA ASP A 86 -14.71 11.08 0.74
C ASP A 86 -14.79 11.61 2.17
N THR A 87 -15.94 11.49 2.81
CA THR A 87 -16.11 11.84 4.24
C THR A 87 -15.23 10.98 5.13
N ILE A 88 -15.15 9.66 4.88
CA ILE A 88 -14.30 8.75 5.64
C ILE A 88 -12.83 9.09 5.39
N VAL A 89 -12.45 9.36 4.13
CA VAL A 89 -11.08 9.74 3.78
C VAL A 89 -10.69 11.06 4.47
N LYS A 90 -11.56 12.06 4.47
CA LYS A 90 -11.35 13.34 5.18
C LYS A 90 -11.16 13.14 6.68
N THR A 91 -11.96 12.27 7.29
CA THR A 91 -11.83 11.95 8.72
C THR A 91 -10.45 11.35 9.03
N HIS A 92 -9.99 10.42 8.20
CA HIS A 92 -8.65 9.83 8.35
C HIS A 92 -7.54 10.86 8.11
N ALA A 93 -7.65 11.69 7.06
CA ALA A 93 -6.65 12.72 6.78
C ALA A 93 -6.50 13.70 7.95
N ARG A 94 -7.63 14.14 8.53
CA ARG A 94 -7.65 14.99 9.71
C ARG A 94 -7.05 14.31 10.94
N TYR A 95 -7.34 13.04 11.16
CA TYR A 95 -6.77 12.29 12.28
C TYR A 95 -5.25 12.12 12.09
N LEU A 96 -4.81 11.67 10.93
CA LEU A 96 -3.39 11.50 10.61
C LEU A 96 -2.61 12.82 10.61
N SER A 97 -3.28 13.95 10.44
CA SER A 97 -2.63 15.26 10.53
C SER A 97 -2.08 15.59 11.92
N GLN A 98 -2.43 14.80 12.95
CA GLN A 98 -1.87 14.91 14.30
C GLN A 98 -0.48 14.28 14.42
N MET A 99 0.01 13.58 13.41
CA MET A 99 1.38 13.09 13.34
C MET A 99 2.37 14.26 13.38
N LYS A 100 3.61 14.00 13.80
CA LYS A 100 4.68 15.01 13.80
C LYS A 100 4.91 15.58 12.42
N LYS A 101 5.33 16.82 12.34
CA LYS A 101 5.87 17.42 11.11
C LYS A 101 7.02 16.58 10.56
N GLY A 102 6.99 16.32 9.25
CA GLY A 102 7.97 15.45 8.57
C GLY A 102 7.67 13.96 8.64
N SER A 103 6.70 13.51 9.44
CA SER A 103 6.22 12.11 9.40
C SER A 103 5.58 11.79 8.06
N SER A 104 5.56 10.52 7.71
CA SER A 104 5.09 10.07 6.40
C SER A 104 3.90 9.12 6.50
N ILE A 105 3.01 9.20 5.53
CA ILE A 105 1.97 8.19 5.31
C ILE A 105 2.13 7.57 3.92
N ILE A 106 1.98 6.26 3.84
CA ILE A 106 1.97 5.52 2.58
C ILE A 106 0.56 4.99 2.35
N ILE A 107 -0.02 5.32 1.22
CA ILE A 107 -1.37 4.90 0.82
C ILE A 107 -1.26 4.10 -0.46
N ARG A 108 -1.93 2.96 -0.51
CA ARG A 108 -2.00 2.09 -1.69
C ARG A 108 -3.39 2.15 -2.31
N GLN A 109 -3.46 1.99 -3.61
CA GLN A 109 -4.69 2.05 -4.41
C GLN A 109 -4.74 0.89 -5.39
N ILE A 110 -5.89 0.20 -5.44
CA ILE A 110 -6.18 -0.92 -6.36
C ILE A 110 -7.37 -0.54 -7.23
N ASN A 111 -7.22 -0.71 -8.55
CA ASN A 111 -8.33 -0.68 -9.52
C ASN A 111 -9.40 0.40 -9.26
N ASN A 112 -8.98 1.60 -8.95
CA ASN A 112 -9.87 2.75 -8.89
C ASN A 112 -9.11 4.03 -9.25
N HIS A 113 -9.86 5.05 -9.66
CA HIS A 113 -9.30 6.32 -10.13
C HIS A 113 -9.60 7.48 -9.17
N LYS A 114 -9.93 7.17 -7.91
CA LYS A 114 -10.19 8.22 -6.93
C LYS A 114 -8.93 9.02 -6.67
N ASN A 115 -9.06 10.33 -6.74
CA ASN A 115 -7.98 11.25 -6.43
C ASN A 115 -8.07 11.74 -4.99
N TRP A 116 -7.32 11.12 -4.10
CA TRP A 116 -7.29 11.53 -2.68
C TRP A 116 -6.28 12.66 -2.40
N ILE A 117 -5.50 13.05 -3.39
CA ILE A 117 -4.45 14.09 -3.22
C ILE A 117 -5.05 15.37 -2.65
N GLU A 118 -6.16 15.81 -3.21
CA GLU A 118 -6.83 17.04 -2.76
C GLU A 118 -7.25 16.98 -1.29
N ILE A 119 -7.71 15.81 -0.84
CA ILE A 119 -8.13 15.61 0.55
C ILE A 119 -6.95 15.70 1.52
N PHE A 120 -5.79 15.20 1.10
CA PHE A 120 -4.59 15.21 1.95
C PHE A 120 -3.78 16.49 1.85
N ASN A 121 -3.96 17.29 0.79
CA ASN A 121 -3.16 18.49 0.51
C ASN A 121 -3.24 19.56 1.59
N ASP A 122 -4.30 19.62 2.39
CA ASP A 122 -4.39 20.58 3.51
C ASP A 122 -3.35 20.32 4.58
N TYR A 123 -2.96 19.06 4.77
CA TYR A 123 -2.13 18.60 5.89
C TYR A 123 -0.78 18.02 5.47
N PHE A 124 -0.68 17.56 4.23
CA PHE A 124 0.47 16.80 3.73
C PHE A 124 0.93 17.33 2.39
N THR A 125 2.17 17.01 2.04
CA THR A 125 2.75 17.21 0.71
C THR A 125 3.04 15.86 0.09
N GLU A 126 2.56 15.59 -1.13
CA GLU A 126 2.85 14.37 -1.86
C GLU A 126 4.29 14.37 -2.40
N ASP A 127 5.01 13.26 -2.22
CA ASP A 127 6.23 12.99 -2.98
C ASP A 127 5.85 12.37 -4.33
N LYS A 128 5.90 13.18 -5.37
CA LYS A 128 5.48 12.78 -6.72
C LYS A 128 6.38 11.71 -7.36
N ASN A 129 7.61 11.57 -6.89
CA ASN A 129 8.55 10.59 -7.45
C ASN A 129 8.34 9.18 -6.85
N PHE A 130 7.75 9.12 -5.68
CA PHE A 130 7.57 7.86 -4.96
C PHE A 130 6.70 6.86 -5.72
N ASP A 131 5.57 7.30 -6.25
CA ASP A 131 4.67 6.43 -7.01
C ASP A 131 5.34 5.89 -8.29
N SER A 132 6.00 6.76 -9.05
CA SER A 132 6.73 6.35 -10.26
C SER A 132 7.81 5.32 -9.97
N TYR A 133 8.56 5.51 -8.89
CA TYR A 133 9.57 4.53 -8.47
C TYR A 133 8.94 3.17 -8.18
N TRP A 134 7.85 3.14 -7.41
CA TRP A 134 7.23 1.87 -7.01
C TRP A 134 6.43 1.20 -8.12
N GLN A 135 5.95 1.92 -9.15
CA GLN A 135 5.38 1.31 -10.35
C GLN A 135 6.38 0.35 -11.03
N GLU A 136 7.66 0.68 -10.98
CA GLU A 136 8.71 -0.18 -11.55
C GLU A 136 9.18 -1.27 -10.58
N HIS A 137 9.29 -0.96 -9.30
CA HIS A 137 9.98 -1.76 -8.29
C HIS A 137 9.04 -2.58 -7.40
N ASP A 138 7.73 -2.30 -7.38
CA ASP A 138 6.81 -3.10 -6.58
C ASP A 138 6.73 -4.54 -7.09
N ARG A 139 7.14 -5.45 -6.23
CA ARG A 139 7.12 -6.89 -6.53
C ARG A 139 5.74 -7.49 -6.33
N SER A 140 4.87 -6.84 -5.55
CA SER A 140 3.49 -7.30 -5.35
C SER A 140 2.65 -7.17 -6.62
N MET A 141 2.98 -6.21 -7.48
CA MET A 141 2.32 -5.88 -8.75
C MET A 141 0.83 -5.56 -8.68
N PHE A 142 0.21 -5.58 -7.50
CA PHE A 142 -1.24 -5.45 -7.38
C PHE A 142 -1.75 -4.02 -7.33
N TYR A 143 -0.91 -3.05 -6.98
CA TYR A 143 -1.33 -1.68 -6.78
C TYR A 143 -1.22 -0.85 -8.07
N ASP A 144 -2.21 0.01 -8.32
CA ASP A 144 -2.15 1.02 -9.37
C ASP A 144 -1.31 2.21 -8.93
N HIS A 145 -1.38 2.53 -7.64
CA HIS A 145 -0.61 3.61 -7.04
C HIS A 145 -0.13 3.23 -5.66
N ILE A 146 1.09 3.67 -5.34
CA ILE A 146 1.69 3.63 -4.01
C ILE A 146 2.19 5.04 -3.73
N ARG A 147 1.43 5.82 -2.98
CA ARG A 147 1.67 7.24 -2.76
C ARG A 147 2.27 7.50 -1.40
N LEU A 148 3.25 8.38 -1.35
CA LEU A 148 3.87 8.88 -0.12
C LEU A 148 3.43 10.33 0.12
N PHE A 149 2.96 10.60 1.32
CA PHE A 149 2.58 11.93 1.77
C PHE A 149 3.38 12.30 3.02
N ILE A 150 3.97 13.49 3.03
CA ILE A 150 4.82 14.00 4.12
C ILE A 150 4.04 15.06 4.88
N ARG A 151 3.98 14.96 6.20
CA ARG A 151 3.29 15.89 7.09
C ARG A 151 3.98 17.27 7.06
N LYS A 152 3.21 18.31 6.74
CA LYS A 152 3.67 19.72 6.70
C LYS A 152 4.12 20.26 8.05
#